data_4e93ac88c912209af4a022c1f6d03ec5
#
_entry.id   4e93ac88c912209af4a022c1f6d03ec5
#
_cell.length_a   1.000
_cell.length_b   1.000
_cell.length_c   1.000
_cell.angle_alpha   90.00
_cell.angle_beta   90.00
_cell.angle_gamma   90.00
#
_symmetry.space_group_name_H-M   'P 1'
#
loop_
_entity.id
_entity.type
_entity.pdbx_description
1 polymer ?
#
loop_
_entity_poly.entity_id
_entity_poly.type
_entity_poly.pdbx_seq_one_letter_code
_entity_poly.pdbx_strand_id
1 'polypeptide(L)'
;MLAAKTYMYLPLFLAKEKGIFKSVFEAKRIKDDIEFRICDGDDDAIDSMLDFNRNARKCKLDEIAIAISDPTSILRQHKSFDNKTDIKVIGKLINKLPFWVICPYNEELDNNSHNGFMDIKELKAKRLYTPNSSYITANSCCSQLLNKNNYKIKPVDFSEEIEKCINDSESIALTGDLNLMARKYIENKICIYSHMANNNDESIATTIITSRYICKQYEDILALVLEAIQKAIFIIYSSPEIATEVCYKISDEIDSYRMPDENIQKEKTEIIISIINSDHLYP
;
A
#
# COMPACT_ATOMS: atom_id res chain seq x y z
N MET A 1 -11.76 -4.71 -6.82
CA MET A 1 -11.50 -5.52 -5.63
C MET A 1 -10.22 -5.03 -4.97
N LEU A 2 -10.24 -4.68 -3.71
CA LEU A 2 -9.11 -4.16 -2.94
C LEU A 2 -8.79 -5.16 -1.82
N ALA A 3 -7.53 -5.55 -1.68
CA ALA A 3 -7.10 -6.55 -0.71
C ALA A 3 -7.19 -6.07 0.76
N ALA A 4 -7.24 -4.76 1.00
CA ALA A 4 -7.29 -4.20 2.34
C ALA A 4 -7.88 -2.78 2.36
N LYS A 5 -8.24 -2.32 3.57
CA LYS A 5 -8.54 -0.91 3.85
C LYS A 5 -7.24 -0.22 4.23
N THR A 6 -6.65 0.54 3.30
CA THR A 6 -5.35 1.18 3.56
C THR A 6 -5.15 2.45 2.73
N TYR A 7 -4.45 3.42 3.28
CA TYR A 7 -4.01 4.63 2.56
C TYR A 7 -3.02 4.32 1.42
N MET A 8 -2.45 3.13 1.37
CA MET A 8 -1.60 2.71 0.23
C MET A 8 -2.36 2.70 -1.10
N TYR A 9 -3.70 2.62 -1.07
CA TYR A 9 -4.55 2.71 -2.25
C TYR A 9 -5.09 4.12 -2.50
N LEU A 10 -4.47 5.13 -1.92
CA LEU A 10 -4.89 6.54 -2.04
C LEU A 10 -5.13 7.01 -3.50
N PRO A 11 -4.33 6.63 -4.52
CA PRO A 11 -4.62 7.06 -5.89
C PRO A 11 -6.01 6.66 -6.38
N LEU A 12 -6.51 5.48 -5.96
CA LEU A 12 -7.84 5.00 -6.32
C LEU A 12 -8.94 5.82 -5.63
N PHE A 13 -8.79 6.05 -4.33
CA PHE A 13 -9.74 6.83 -3.55
C PHE A 13 -9.76 8.28 -4.02
N LEU A 14 -8.59 8.88 -4.27
CA LEU A 14 -8.49 10.25 -4.78
C LEU A 14 -9.13 10.37 -6.16
N ALA A 15 -8.88 9.41 -7.07
CA ALA A 15 -9.50 9.41 -8.39
C ALA A 15 -11.04 9.35 -8.31
N LYS A 16 -11.59 8.60 -7.36
CA LYS A 16 -13.04 8.52 -7.11
C LYS A 16 -13.57 9.82 -6.49
N GLU A 17 -13.00 10.26 -5.37
CA GLU A 17 -13.47 11.40 -4.58
C GLU A 17 -13.40 12.74 -5.35
N LYS A 18 -12.39 12.92 -6.19
CA LYS A 18 -12.26 14.11 -7.06
C LYS A 18 -12.94 13.93 -8.41
N GLY A 19 -13.67 12.85 -8.64
CA GLY A 19 -14.42 12.60 -9.88
C GLY A 19 -13.55 12.40 -11.11
N ILE A 20 -12.26 11.99 -10.94
CA ILE A 20 -11.33 11.83 -12.07
C ILE A 20 -11.77 10.67 -12.97
N PHE A 21 -12.19 9.53 -12.39
CA PHE A 21 -12.74 8.42 -13.17
C PHE A 21 -13.91 8.89 -14.03
N LYS A 22 -14.88 9.57 -13.40
CA LYS A 22 -16.05 10.11 -14.12
C LYS A 22 -15.63 11.03 -15.25
N SER A 23 -14.73 11.98 -15.00
CA SER A 23 -14.25 12.93 -16.01
C SER A 23 -13.58 12.23 -17.20
N VAL A 24 -12.73 11.22 -16.93
CA VAL A 24 -12.02 10.47 -17.97
C VAL A 24 -13.00 9.65 -18.81
N PHE A 25 -13.98 9.00 -18.19
CA PHE A 25 -15.00 8.22 -18.89
C PHE A 25 -15.95 9.09 -19.71
N GLU A 26 -16.45 10.20 -19.15
CA GLU A 26 -17.33 11.14 -19.87
C GLU A 26 -16.66 11.75 -21.10
N ALA A 27 -15.36 12.04 -21.05
CA ALA A 27 -14.59 12.51 -22.19
C ALA A 27 -14.62 11.54 -23.39
N LYS A 28 -14.85 10.26 -23.12
CA LYS A 28 -15.02 9.18 -24.12
C LYS A 28 -16.49 8.77 -24.30
N ARG A 29 -17.44 9.51 -23.73
CA ARG A 29 -18.89 9.24 -23.77
C ARG A 29 -19.28 7.90 -23.13
N ILE A 30 -18.50 7.42 -22.19
CA ILE A 30 -18.76 6.23 -21.40
C ILE A 30 -19.50 6.67 -20.13
N LYS A 31 -20.64 6.04 -19.83
CA LYS A 31 -21.48 6.32 -18.65
C LYS A 31 -21.27 5.26 -17.58
N ASP A 32 -20.01 4.93 -17.29
CA ASP A 32 -19.66 3.95 -16.29
C ASP A 32 -19.30 4.60 -14.95
N ASP A 33 -19.45 3.85 -13.88
CA ASP A 33 -19.02 4.23 -12.54
C ASP A 33 -18.07 3.17 -11.98
N ILE A 34 -17.30 3.55 -10.95
CA ILE A 34 -16.35 2.66 -10.27
C ILE A 34 -16.79 2.41 -8.84
N GLU A 35 -17.02 1.15 -8.53
CA GLU A 35 -17.27 0.69 -7.17
C GLU A 35 -16.05 0.00 -6.59
N PHE A 36 -15.76 0.29 -5.31
CA PHE A 36 -14.72 -0.42 -4.56
C PHE A 36 -15.35 -1.46 -3.66
N ARG A 37 -14.82 -2.69 -3.75
CA ARG A 37 -15.13 -3.77 -2.83
C ARG A 37 -13.87 -4.14 -2.07
N ILE A 38 -13.93 -4.11 -0.75
CA ILE A 38 -12.87 -4.59 0.13
C ILE A 38 -13.01 -6.11 0.28
N CYS A 39 -11.91 -6.80 0.13
CA CYS A 39 -11.77 -8.25 0.22
C CYS A 39 -10.94 -8.62 1.46
N ASP A 40 -10.94 -9.90 1.82
CA ASP A 40 -10.16 -10.41 2.94
C ASP A 40 -8.77 -10.86 2.47
N GLY A 41 -7.94 -9.86 2.12
CA GLY A 41 -6.58 -10.07 1.63
C GLY A 41 -6.47 -10.27 0.11
N ASP A 42 -5.22 -10.49 -0.32
CA ASP A 42 -4.85 -10.55 -1.74
C ASP A 42 -5.46 -11.74 -2.48
N ASP A 43 -5.48 -12.92 -1.85
CA ASP A 43 -6.00 -14.13 -2.49
C ASP A 43 -7.52 -14.02 -2.72
N ASP A 44 -8.29 -13.48 -1.75
CA ASP A 44 -9.72 -13.23 -1.91
C ASP A 44 -10.00 -12.14 -2.96
N ALA A 45 -9.18 -11.10 -3.05
CA ALA A 45 -9.32 -10.08 -4.08
C ALA A 45 -9.14 -10.66 -5.49
N ILE A 46 -8.18 -11.55 -5.68
CA ILE A 46 -7.92 -12.25 -6.95
C ILE A 46 -9.07 -13.19 -7.29
N ASP A 47 -9.47 -14.05 -6.36
CA ASP A 47 -10.54 -15.03 -6.58
C ASP A 47 -11.87 -14.35 -6.85
N SER A 48 -12.23 -13.33 -6.05
CA SER A 48 -13.44 -12.52 -6.26
C SER A 48 -13.44 -11.85 -7.64
N MET A 49 -12.33 -11.33 -8.11
CA MET A 49 -12.20 -10.72 -9.45
C MET A 49 -12.38 -11.78 -10.54
N LEU A 50 -11.73 -12.93 -10.42
CA LEU A 50 -11.83 -14.01 -11.42
C LEU A 50 -13.25 -14.57 -11.52
N ASP A 51 -13.90 -14.79 -10.38
CA ASP A 51 -15.27 -15.29 -10.34
C ASP A 51 -16.27 -14.29 -10.87
N PHE A 52 -16.12 -13.01 -10.53
CA PHE A 52 -16.93 -11.93 -11.07
C PHE A 52 -16.82 -11.88 -12.59
N ASN A 53 -15.60 -11.81 -13.14
CA ASN A 53 -15.37 -11.74 -14.58
C ASN A 53 -15.85 -12.98 -15.33
N ARG A 54 -15.75 -14.18 -14.72
CA ARG A 54 -16.28 -15.41 -15.27
C ARG A 54 -17.80 -15.40 -15.35
N ASN A 55 -18.47 -14.89 -14.30
CA ASN A 55 -19.92 -14.78 -14.25
C ASN A 55 -20.43 -13.69 -15.19
N ALA A 56 -19.79 -12.52 -15.24
CA ALA A 56 -20.11 -11.46 -16.19
C ALA A 56 -20.05 -11.95 -17.64
N ARG A 57 -18.99 -12.70 -17.99
CA ARG A 57 -18.88 -13.33 -19.32
C ARG A 57 -20.02 -14.31 -19.63
N LYS A 58 -20.43 -15.15 -18.65
CA LYS A 58 -21.52 -16.12 -18.84
C LYS A 58 -22.88 -15.43 -19.01
N CYS A 59 -23.12 -14.40 -18.21
CA CYS A 59 -24.39 -13.66 -18.19
C CYS A 59 -24.46 -12.52 -19.23
N LYS A 60 -23.38 -12.29 -19.97
CA LYS A 60 -23.23 -11.15 -20.93
C LYS A 60 -23.51 -9.79 -20.27
N LEU A 61 -23.01 -9.62 -19.05
CA LEU A 61 -23.05 -8.34 -18.36
C LEU A 61 -21.94 -7.44 -18.89
N ASP A 62 -22.20 -6.13 -18.95
CA ASP A 62 -21.22 -5.12 -19.38
C ASP A 62 -20.33 -4.64 -18.21
N GLU A 63 -20.32 -5.38 -17.10
CA GLU A 63 -19.56 -5.08 -15.91
C GLU A 63 -18.24 -5.87 -15.91
N ILE A 64 -17.16 -5.22 -15.46
CA ILE A 64 -15.84 -5.82 -15.35
C ILE A 64 -15.27 -5.65 -13.94
N ALA A 65 -14.43 -6.59 -13.51
CA ALA A 65 -13.71 -6.47 -12.26
C ALA A 65 -12.19 -6.38 -12.49
N ILE A 66 -11.58 -5.53 -11.69
CA ILE A 66 -10.13 -5.34 -11.56
C ILE A 66 -9.79 -5.61 -10.10
N ALA A 67 -8.67 -6.27 -9.83
CA ALA A 67 -8.16 -6.42 -8.48
C ALA A 67 -6.83 -5.68 -8.30
N ILE A 68 -6.60 -5.24 -7.07
CA ILE A 68 -5.34 -4.70 -6.61
C ILE A 68 -4.74 -5.73 -5.66
N SER A 69 -3.57 -6.24 -5.98
CA SER A 69 -2.98 -7.37 -5.27
C SER A 69 -1.45 -7.37 -5.31
N ASP A 70 -0.85 -8.03 -4.32
CA ASP A 70 0.56 -8.34 -4.29
C ASP A 70 0.93 -9.35 -5.41
N PRO A 71 1.99 -9.12 -6.19
CA PRO A 71 2.43 -10.04 -7.23
C PRO A 71 2.82 -11.43 -6.71
N THR A 72 3.21 -11.57 -5.43
CA THR A 72 3.52 -12.88 -4.84
C THR A 72 2.28 -13.76 -4.69
N SER A 73 1.13 -13.18 -4.41
CA SER A 73 -0.17 -13.88 -4.38
C SER A 73 -0.55 -14.40 -5.77
N ILE A 74 -0.32 -13.59 -6.82
CA ILE A 74 -0.51 -14.03 -8.20
C ILE A 74 0.38 -15.25 -8.51
N LEU A 75 1.64 -15.22 -8.11
CA LEU A 75 2.55 -16.34 -8.33
C LEU A 75 2.17 -17.59 -7.55
N ARG A 76 1.66 -17.45 -6.31
CA ARG A 76 1.14 -18.59 -5.53
C ARG A 76 -0.04 -19.25 -6.23
N GLN A 77 -1.01 -18.47 -6.67
CA GLN A 77 -2.17 -18.98 -7.41
C GLN A 77 -1.77 -19.59 -8.75
N HIS A 78 -0.79 -19.01 -9.46
CA HIS A 78 -0.29 -19.57 -10.71
C HIS A 78 0.27 -20.99 -10.54
N LYS A 79 0.95 -21.27 -9.44
CA LYS A 79 1.45 -22.62 -9.13
C LYS A 79 0.33 -23.63 -8.84
N SER A 80 -0.80 -23.17 -8.31
CA SER A 80 -1.96 -24.02 -7.96
C SER A 80 -2.80 -24.43 -9.17
N PHE A 81 -2.72 -23.70 -10.29
CA PHE A 81 -3.62 -23.85 -11.44
C PHE A 81 -2.91 -24.37 -12.73
N ASP A 82 -1.99 -25.30 -12.64
CA ASP A 82 -1.36 -25.99 -13.80
C ASP A 82 -1.02 -25.05 -14.97
N ASN A 83 -0.32 -23.94 -14.72
CA ASN A 83 0.15 -22.99 -15.73
C ASN A 83 -0.92 -22.28 -16.59
N LYS A 84 -2.19 -22.31 -16.21
CA LYS A 84 -3.31 -21.69 -16.97
C LYS A 84 -4.05 -20.62 -16.19
N THR A 85 -3.34 -19.79 -15.45
CA THR A 85 -4.03 -18.65 -14.82
C THR A 85 -4.54 -17.69 -15.89
N ASP A 86 -5.80 -17.32 -15.74
CA ASP A 86 -6.45 -16.31 -16.58
C ASP A 86 -6.11 -14.87 -16.13
N ILE A 87 -5.07 -14.70 -15.28
CA ILE A 87 -4.69 -13.41 -14.73
C ILE A 87 -3.76 -12.65 -15.67
N LYS A 88 -3.98 -11.35 -15.79
CA LYS A 88 -3.11 -10.39 -16.46
C LYS A 88 -2.80 -9.21 -15.56
N VAL A 89 -1.51 -8.91 -15.42
CA VAL A 89 -1.07 -7.63 -14.85
C VAL A 89 -1.21 -6.56 -15.92
N ILE A 90 -1.93 -5.49 -15.61
CA ILE A 90 -2.17 -4.36 -16.52
C ILE A 90 -1.46 -3.09 -16.08
N GLY A 91 -1.01 -3.05 -14.82
CA GLY A 91 -0.26 -1.92 -14.28
C GLY A 91 0.33 -2.22 -12.91
N LYS A 92 1.15 -1.30 -12.42
CA LYS A 92 1.61 -1.27 -11.04
C LYS A 92 1.00 -0.07 -10.33
N LEU A 93 0.59 -0.25 -9.08
CA LEU A 93 0.05 0.81 -8.25
C LEU A 93 1.10 1.33 -7.28
N ILE A 94 1.87 0.43 -6.65
CA ILE A 94 2.94 0.77 -5.72
C ILE A 94 4.26 0.33 -6.32
N ASN A 95 5.19 1.28 -6.44
CA ASN A 95 6.46 1.11 -7.13
C ASN A 95 7.58 0.62 -6.22
N LYS A 96 7.40 0.76 -4.91
CA LYS A 96 8.38 0.40 -3.90
C LYS A 96 7.76 -0.54 -2.86
N LEU A 97 8.57 -1.37 -2.22
CA LEU A 97 8.08 -2.20 -1.12
C LEU A 97 7.59 -1.30 0.01
N PRO A 98 6.30 -1.35 0.38
CA PRO A 98 5.71 -0.44 1.35
C PRO A 98 6.02 -0.92 2.78
N PHE A 99 7.30 -1.02 3.11
CA PHE A 99 7.77 -1.35 4.44
C PHE A 99 8.71 -0.27 4.96
N TRP A 100 8.48 0.13 6.18
CA TRP A 100 9.27 1.12 6.91
C TRP A 100 9.96 0.46 8.09
N VAL A 101 11.16 0.93 8.38
CA VAL A 101 11.88 0.55 9.59
C VAL A 101 11.53 1.55 10.67
N ILE A 102 11.12 1.06 11.83
CA ILE A 102 10.81 1.86 13.01
C ILE A 102 11.65 1.41 14.19
N CYS A 103 11.83 2.30 15.16
CA CYS A 103 12.39 1.95 16.48
C CYS A 103 11.53 2.58 17.59
N PRO A 104 11.73 2.16 18.87
CA PRO A 104 11.15 2.86 20.01
C PRO A 104 11.53 4.35 20.00
N TYR A 105 10.63 5.20 20.47
CA TYR A 105 10.86 6.63 20.53
C TYR A 105 12.12 6.97 21.32
N ASN A 106 12.92 7.86 20.78
CA ASN A 106 14.13 8.41 21.40
C ASN A 106 14.26 9.89 21.00
N GLU A 107 14.21 10.77 21.98
CA GLU A 107 14.23 12.22 21.77
C GLU A 107 15.52 12.71 21.08
N GLU A 108 16.67 12.09 21.37
CA GLU A 108 17.94 12.44 20.70
C GLU A 108 17.92 12.07 19.22
N LEU A 109 17.21 11.00 18.86
CA LEU A 109 17.08 10.53 17.49
C LEU A 109 16.08 11.39 16.72
N ASP A 110 14.98 11.79 17.35
CA ASP A 110 13.94 12.62 16.75
C ASP A 110 14.47 14.02 16.39
N ASN A 111 15.27 14.63 17.26
CA ASN A 111 15.88 15.93 17.05
C ASN A 111 16.97 15.95 15.95
N ASN A 112 17.54 14.80 15.60
CA ASN A 112 18.57 14.66 14.56
C ASN A 112 17.99 14.29 13.18
N SER A 113 16.69 14.09 13.10
CA SER A 113 16.03 13.73 11.84
C SER A 113 15.90 14.95 10.93
N HIS A 114 16.69 15.04 9.87
CA HIS A 114 16.40 15.91 8.76
C HIS A 114 15.20 15.33 7.99
N ASN A 115 14.06 16.00 8.05
CA ASN A 115 12.78 15.60 7.45
C ASN A 115 12.10 14.34 8.07
N GLY A 116 12.35 14.02 9.34
CA GLY A 116 11.66 12.92 10.02
C GLY A 116 12.19 11.51 9.72
N PHE A 117 13.24 11.36 8.90
CA PHE A 117 13.81 10.05 8.56
C PHE A 117 15.30 9.97 8.90
N MET A 118 15.69 8.90 9.59
CA MET A 118 17.06 8.64 10.02
C MET A 118 17.78 7.59 9.17
N ASP A 119 19.12 7.62 9.13
CA ASP A 119 19.91 6.56 8.50
C ASP A 119 20.00 5.32 9.41
N ILE A 120 19.64 4.16 8.86
CA ILE A 120 19.67 2.84 9.55
C ILE A 120 21.07 2.51 10.12
N LYS A 121 22.14 3.09 9.58
CA LYS A 121 23.52 2.81 9.99
C LYS A 121 23.84 3.16 11.44
N GLU A 122 23.05 4.00 12.08
CA GLU A 122 23.27 4.45 13.46
C GLU A 122 22.56 3.59 14.51
N LEU A 123 21.77 2.60 14.07
CA LEU A 123 20.96 1.76 14.95
C LEU A 123 21.75 0.66 15.63
N LYS A 124 21.83 0.71 16.95
CA LYS A 124 22.41 -0.34 17.80
C LYS A 124 21.37 -1.38 18.23
N ALA A 125 20.48 -1.77 17.34
CA ALA A 125 19.47 -2.77 17.66
C ALA A 125 20.03 -4.21 17.57
N LYS A 126 19.50 -5.12 18.42
CA LYS A 126 19.86 -6.54 18.44
C LYS A 126 18.77 -7.41 17.82
N ARG A 127 17.53 -6.94 17.80
CA ARG A 127 16.33 -7.68 17.34
C ARG A 127 15.61 -6.92 16.24
N LEU A 128 15.10 -7.67 15.27
CA LEU A 128 14.25 -7.14 14.20
C LEU A 128 12.92 -7.89 14.22
N TYR A 129 11.84 -7.20 14.56
CA TYR A 129 10.49 -7.72 14.46
C TYR A 129 9.96 -7.53 13.04
N THR A 130 9.30 -8.56 12.48
CA THR A 130 8.76 -8.55 11.11
C THR A 130 7.41 -9.23 11.07
N PRO A 131 6.47 -8.79 10.21
CA PRO A 131 5.20 -9.47 10.06
C PRO A 131 5.34 -10.84 9.38
N ASN A 132 4.60 -11.84 9.90
CA ASN A 132 4.57 -13.20 9.35
C ASN A 132 3.88 -13.26 7.98
N SER A 133 2.80 -12.49 7.78
CA SER A 133 1.96 -12.54 6.59
C SER A 133 2.68 -12.10 5.31
N SER A 134 3.69 -11.26 5.44
CA SER A 134 4.51 -10.77 4.33
C SER A 134 5.88 -11.44 4.29
N TYR A 135 5.98 -12.69 4.76
CA TYR A 135 7.25 -13.38 5.00
C TYR A 135 8.20 -13.38 3.81
N ILE A 136 7.71 -13.58 2.59
CA ILE A 136 8.57 -13.59 1.40
C ILE A 136 9.10 -12.18 1.12
N THR A 137 8.23 -11.17 1.18
CA THR A 137 8.59 -9.77 0.94
C THR A 137 9.45 -9.24 2.09
N ALA A 138 9.08 -9.53 3.34
CA ALA A 138 9.84 -9.17 4.52
C ALA A 138 11.21 -9.86 4.56
N ASN A 139 11.33 -11.12 4.16
CA ASN A 139 12.63 -11.80 4.08
C ASN A 139 13.54 -11.20 2.99
N SER A 140 12.99 -10.82 1.86
CA SER A 140 13.76 -10.13 0.82
C SER A 140 14.29 -8.78 1.34
N CYS A 141 13.46 -8.01 2.02
CA CYS A 141 13.87 -6.77 2.70
C CYS A 141 14.82 -7.03 3.86
N CYS A 142 14.53 -8.03 4.70
CA CYS A 142 15.35 -8.39 5.85
C CYS A 142 16.75 -8.87 5.43
N SER A 143 16.89 -9.55 4.31
CA SER A 143 18.21 -10.01 3.83
C SER A 143 19.16 -8.84 3.57
N GLN A 144 18.66 -7.71 3.09
CA GLN A 144 19.44 -6.50 2.90
C GLN A 144 19.86 -5.86 4.23
N LEU A 145 18.95 -5.84 5.21
CA LEU A 145 19.25 -5.35 6.57
C LEU A 145 20.21 -6.30 7.30
N LEU A 146 19.97 -7.61 7.22
CA LEU A 146 20.74 -8.64 7.93
C LEU A 146 22.19 -8.73 7.46
N ASN A 147 22.42 -8.62 6.15
CA ASN A 147 23.76 -8.67 5.57
C ASN A 147 24.65 -7.53 6.09
N LYS A 148 24.06 -6.47 6.67
CA LYS A 148 24.79 -5.34 7.22
C LYS A 148 24.95 -5.36 8.74
N ASN A 149 24.03 -5.97 9.50
CA ASN A 149 23.93 -5.69 10.95
C ASN A 149 23.70 -6.89 11.89
N ASN A 150 23.65 -8.13 11.46
CA ASN A 150 23.49 -9.34 12.29
C ASN A 150 22.29 -9.33 13.27
N TYR A 151 21.14 -8.79 12.90
CA TYR A 151 19.94 -8.79 13.73
C TYR A 151 19.36 -10.20 13.93
N LYS A 152 18.84 -10.46 15.13
CA LYS A 152 18.00 -11.64 15.39
C LYS A 152 16.58 -11.37 14.92
N ILE A 153 16.16 -11.99 13.81
CA ILE A 153 14.79 -11.85 13.28
C ILE A 153 13.79 -12.53 14.20
N LYS A 154 12.67 -11.85 14.43
CA LYS A 154 11.52 -12.26 15.25
C LYS A 154 10.24 -12.05 14.44
N PRO A 155 9.76 -13.07 13.70
CA PRO A 155 8.47 -13.00 13.02
C PRO A 155 7.33 -12.94 14.05
N VAL A 156 6.35 -12.07 13.80
CA VAL A 156 5.15 -11.87 14.62
C VAL A 156 3.93 -11.66 13.71
N ASP A 157 2.74 -11.65 14.27
CA ASP A 157 1.55 -11.36 13.48
C ASP A 157 1.54 -9.90 12.99
N PHE A 158 0.86 -9.66 11.87
CA PHE A 158 0.83 -8.34 11.24
C PHE A 158 0.31 -7.28 12.22
N SER A 159 0.96 -6.15 12.26
CA SER A 159 0.80 -5.03 13.21
C SER A 159 1.27 -5.28 14.64
N GLU A 160 1.55 -6.52 15.06
CA GLU A 160 2.16 -6.80 16.36
C GLU A 160 3.63 -6.37 16.42
N GLU A 161 4.32 -6.30 15.29
CA GLU A 161 5.73 -5.89 15.20
C GLU A 161 5.94 -4.49 15.78
N ILE A 162 4.98 -3.59 15.62
CA ILE A 162 5.04 -2.23 16.16
C ILE A 162 4.96 -2.27 17.69
N GLU A 163 4.00 -2.99 18.25
CA GLU A 163 3.83 -3.11 19.72
C GLU A 163 5.01 -3.84 20.38
N LYS A 164 5.55 -4.88 19.74
CA LYS A 164 6.75 -5.58 20.21
C LYS A 164 7.96 -4.65 20.20
N CYS A 165 8.11 -3.84 19.16
CA CYS A 165 9.18 -2.87 19.04
C CYS A 165 9.11 -1.81 20.16
N ILE A 166 7.95 -1.21 20.40
CA ILE A 166 7.74 -0.19 21.44
C ILE A 166 8.17 -0.70 22.82
N ASN A 167 7.91 -1.98 23.11
CA ASN A 167 8.21 -2.60 24.39
C ASN A 167 9.64 -3.19 24.50
N ASP A 168 10.50 -2.96 23.52
CA ASP A 168 11.84 -3.54 23.46
C ASP A 168 12.86 -2.50 22.97
N SER A 169 13.52 -1.82 23.89
CA SER A 169 14.48 -0.72 23.60
C SER A 169 15.71 -1.13 22.77
N GLU A 170 15.98 -2.44 22.62
CA GLU A 170 17.08 -2.96 21.79
C GLU A 170 16.58 -3.53 20.46
N SER A 171 15.43 -3.12 20.02
CA SER A 171 14.82 -3.63 18.80
C SER A 171 14.51 -2.55 17.78
N ILE A 172 14.29 -3.02 16.57
CA ILE A 172 13.63 -2.32 15.47
C ILE A 172 12.50 -3.20 14.94
N ALA A 173 11.57 -2.60 14.21
CA ALA A 173 10.59 -3.37 13.49
C ALA A 173 10.55 -2.94 12.02
N LEU A 174 10.17 -3.90 11.17
CA LEU A 174 9.82 -3.68 9.78
C LEU A 174 8.30 -3.76 9.67
N THR A 175 7.63 -2.68 9.37
CA THR A 175 6.17 -2.61 9.30
C THR A 175 5.66 -2.13 7.95
N GLY A 176 4.54 -2.72 7.50
CA GLY A 176 3.74 -2.27 6.36
C GLY A 176 2.45 -1.57 6.78
N ASP A 177 2.17 -1.44 8.08
CA ASP A 177 0.96 -0.80 8.58
C ASP A 177 1.15 0.71 8.73
N LEU A 178 0.96 1.43 7.62
CA LEU A 178 1.09 2.88 7.57
C LEU A 178 0.14 3.59 8.53
N ASN A 179 -1.07 3.05 8.76
CA ASN A 179 -2.08 3.66 9.61
C ASN A 179 -1.67 3.63 11.08
N LEU A 180 -1.27 2.43 11.56
CA LEU A 180 -0.82 2.24 12.94
C LEU A 180 0.52 2.95 13.17
N MET A 181 1.44 2.88 12.21
CA MET A 181 2.74 3.55 12.29
C MET A 181 2.57 5.07 12.47
N ALA A 182 1.76 5.73 11.64
CA ALA A 182 1.51 7.16 11.76
C ALA A 182 0.87 7.53 13.09
N ARG A 183 -0.07 6.71 13.58
CA ARG A 183 -0.64 6.88 14.92
C ARG A 183 0.40 6.82 16.01
N LYS A 184 1.24 5.78 16.03
CA LYS A 184 2.26 5.59 17.07
C LYS A 184 3.36 6.65 17.02
N TYR A 185 3.64 7.20 15.83
CA TYR A 185 4.54 8.33 15.67
C TYR A 185 4.00 9.59 16.37
N ILE A 186 2.73 9.97 16.14
CA ILE A 186 2.07 11.09 16.82
C ILE A 186 2.00 10.89 18.34
N GLU A 187 1.79 9.65 18.79
CA GLU A 187 1.79 9.30 20.22
C GLU A 187 3.20 9.37 20.84
N ASN A 188 4.24 9.75 20.11
CA ASN A 188 5.64 9.73 20.54
C ASN A 188 6.07 8.36 21.10
N LYS A 189 5.67 7.29 20.42
CA LYS A 189 6.01 5.90 20.79
C LYS A 189 7.10 5.32 19.92
N ILE A 190 7.25 5.82 18.70
CA ILE A 190 8.24 5.34 17.73
C ILE A 190 8.91 6.52 17.02
N CYS A 191 10.11 6.25 16.50
CA CYS A 191 10.74 7.03 15.44
C CYS A 191 10.65 6.23 14.14
N ILE A 192 10.47 6.92 13.01
CA ILE A 192 10.41 6.32 11.68
C ILE A 192 11.76 6.51 11.01
N TYR A 193 12.34 5.41 10.55
CA TYR A 193 13.54 5.43 9.72
C TYR A 193 13.20 5.36 8.24
N SER A 194 14.22 5.45 7.41
CA SER A 194 14.05 5.46 5.97
C SER A 194 13.25 4.26 5.47
N HIS A 195 12.55 4.49 4.39
CA HIS A 195 11.93 3.45 3.59
C HIS A 195 12.97 2.43 3.11
N MET A 196 12.66 1.13 3.16
CA MET A 196 13.59 0.06 2.79
C MET A 196 14.05 0.11 1.33
N ALA A 197 13.25 0.71 0.46
CA ALA A 197 13.55 0.82 -0.97
C ALA A 197 14.42 2.01 -1.37
N ASN A 198 15.08 2.69 -0.42
CA ASN A 198 15.97 3.83 -0.74
C ASN A 198 17.23 3.46 -1.55
N ASN A 199 17.43 2.21 -1.90
CA ASN A 199 18.50 1.75 -2.76
C ASN A 199 17.95 1.40 -4.15
N ASN A 200 17.62 2.37 -4.98
CA ASN A 200 17.44 2.28 -6.46
C ASN A 200 16.72 1.05 -7.06
N ASP A 201 16.29 0.07 -6.27
CA ASP A 201 15.62 -1.11 -6.75
C ASP A 201 14.12 -0.84 -6.88
N GLU A 202 13.67 -0.53 -8.09
CA GLU A 202 12.26 -0.56 -8.45
C GLU A 202 11.72 -1.97 -8.22
N SER A 203 11.05 -2.19 -7.10
CA SER A 203 10.34 -3.43 -6.82
C SER A 203 8.85 -3.24 -7.11
N ILE A 204 8.24 -4.18 -7.78
CA ILE A 204 6.78 -4.17 -7.96
C ILE A 204 6.17 -4.71 -6.67
N ALA A 205 5.59 -3.82 -5.86
CA ALA A 205 4.98 -4.22 -4.59
C ALA A 205 3.48 -4.49 -4.70
N THR A 206 2.77 -3.69 -5.50
CA THR A 206 1.33 -3.89 -5.69
C THR A 206 0.98 -3.68 -7.15
N THR A 207 0.23 -4.63 -7.70
CA THR A 207 -0.17 -4.67 -9.10
C THR A 207 -1.66 -4.45 -9.29
N ILE A 208 -1.99 -3.92 -10.45
CA ILE A 208 -3.35 -3.81 -10.97
C ILE A 208 -3.55 -4.99 -11.92
N ILE A 209 -4.52 -5.84 -11.64
CA ILE A 209 -4.75 -7.08 -12.37
C ILE A 209 -6.18 -7.23 -12.83
N THR A 210 -6.37 -8.01 -13.89
CA THR A 210 -7.69 -8.45 -14.37
C THR A 210 -7.58 -9.81 -15.05
N SER A 211 -8.70 -10.36 -15.56
CA SER A 211 -8.65 -11.58 -16.35
C SER A 211 -8.17 -11.30 -17.79
N ARG A 212 -7.57 -12.33 -18.40
CA ARG A 212 -7.11 -12.27 -19.80
C ARG A 212 -8.24 -11.94 -20.77
N TYR A 213 -9.44 -12.45 -20.48
CA TYR A 213 -10.63 -12.16 -21.29
C TYR A 213 -10.96 -10.68 -21.24
N ILE A 214 -11.05 -10.08 -20.05
CA ILE A 214 -11.35 -8.66 -19.86
C ILE A 214 -10.27 -7.79 -20.53
N CYS A 215 -9.00 -8.13 -20.36
CA CYS A 215 -7.88 -7.42 -20.96
C CYS A 215 -8.01 -7.32 -22.50
N LYS A 216 -8.55 -8.36 -23.15
CA LYS A 216 -8.73 -8.37 -24.62
C LYS A 216 -10.00 -7.67 -25.09
N GLN A 217 -11.07 -7.71 -24.30
CA GLN A 217 -12.38 -7.20 -24.71
C GLN A 217 -12.61 -5.74 -24.35
N TYR A 218 -11.94 -5.25 -23.28
CA TYR A 218 -12.18 -3.95 -22.67
C TYR A 218 -10.88 -3.14 -22.52
N GLU A 219 -9.94 -3.30 -23.47
CA GLU A 219 -8.62 -2.65 -23.43
C GLU A 219 -8.75 -1.12 -23.31
N ASP A 220 -9.68 -0.51 -24.05
CA ASP A 220 -9.91 0.94 -24.00
C ASP A 220 -10.39 1.41 -22.63
N ILE A 221 -11.28 0.65 -21.98
CA ILE A 221 -11.78 0.97 -20.63
C ILE A 221 -10.67 0.82 -19.60
N LEU A 222 -9.88 -0.24 -19.70
CA LEU A 222 -8.73 -0.45 -18.82
C LEU A 222 -7.69 0.67 -18.96
N ALA A 223 -7.44 1.14 -20.17
CA ALA A 223 -6.56 2.28 -20.42
C ALA A 223 -7.07 3.55 -19.73
N LEU A 224 -8.38 3.82 -19.77
CA LEU A 224 -8.99 4.97 -19.08
C LEU A 224 -8.90 4.85 -17.55
N VAL A 225 -9.05 3.63 -17.00
CA VAL A 225 -8.84 3.39 -15.56
C VAL A 225 -7.40 3.72 -15.17
N LEU A 226 -6.42 3.24 -15.94
CA LEU A 226 -5.01 3.53 -15.69
C LEU A 226 -4.69 5.02 -15.84
N GLU A 227 -5.27 5.71 -16.84
CA GLU A 227 -5.13 7.15 -17.00
C GLU A 227 -5.66 7.92 -15.79
N ALA A 228 -6.81 7.53 -15.26
CA ALA A 228 -7.38 8.16 -14.08
C ALA A 228 -6.49 7.97 -12.84
N ILE A 229 -5.93 6.77 -12.65
CA ILE A 229 -4.99 6.47 -11.58
C ILE A 229 -3.71 7.32 -11.71
N GLN A 230 -3.14 7.44 -12.91
CA GLN A 230 -1.97 8.28 -13.15
C GLN A 230 -2.23 9.76 -12.85
N LYS A 231 -3.40 10.28 -13.24
CA LYS A 231 -3.79 11.66 -12.88
C LYS A 231 -3.89 11.85 -11.37
N ALA A 232 -4.44 10.88 -10.66
CA ALA A 232 -4.51 10.92 -9.20
C ALA A 232 -3.12 10.88 -8.54
N ILE A 233 -2.21 10.03 -9.03
CA ILE A 233 -0.82 9.98 -8.58
C ILE A 233 -0.13 11.34 -8.79
N PHE A 234 -0.32 11.95 -9.96
CA PHE A 234 0.21 13.28 -10.24
C PHE A 234 -0.28 14.32 -9.22
N ILE A 235 -1.57 14.30 -8.87
CA ILE A 235 -2.15 15.21 -7.85
C ILE A 235 -1.53 14.95 -6.47
N ILE A 236 -1.32 13.70 -6.07
CA ILE A 236 -0.72 13.37 -4.76
C ILE A 236 0.65 14.03 -4.62
N TYR A 237 1.47 14.02 -5.67
CA TYR A 237 2.80 14.61 -5.62
C TYR A 237 2.82 16.13 -5.87
N SER A 238 1.93 16.65 -6.72
CA SER A 238 1.93 18.07 -7.08
C SER A 238 1.10 18.96 -6.16
N SER A 239 0.18 18.39 -5.41
CA SER A 239 -0.78 19.10 -4.55
C SER A 239 -1.08 18.28 -3.29
N PRO A 240 -0.08 18.14 -2.38
CA PRO A 240 -0.22 17.29 -1.18
C PRO A 240 -1.41 17.69 -0.29
N GLU A 241 -1.79 18.97 -0.28
CA GLU A 241 -2.94 19.49 0.45
C GLU A 241 -4.27 18.86 -0.03
N ILE A 242 -4.41 18.64 -1.34
CA ILE A 242 -5.59 17.96 -1.89
C ILE A 242 -5.60 16.48 -1.49
N ALA A 243 -4.44 15.84 -1.51
CA ALA A 243 -4.28 14.46 -1.07
C ALA A 243 -4.62 14.30 0.43
N THR A 244 -4.16 15.24 1.27
CA THR A 244 -4.48 15.28 2.71
C THR A 244 -5.97 15.45 2.96
N GLU A 245 -6.63 16.37 2.25
CA GLU A 245 -8.08 16.56 2.34
C GLU A 245 -8.85 15.27 2.03
N VAL A 246 -8.46 14.56 0.96
CA VAL A 246 -9.08 13.29 0.60
C VAL A 246 -8.78 12.21 1.63
N CYS A 247 -7.53 12.08 2.09
CA CYS A 247 -7.16 11.16 3.17
C CYS A 247 -8.02 11.36 4.42
N TYR A 248 -8.18 12.61 4.84
CA TYR A 248 -9.01 12.94 5.99
C TYR A 248 -10.48 12.55 5.77
N LYS A 249 -11.03 12.89 4.60
CA LYS A 249 -12.43 12.57 4.26
C LYS A 249 -12.72 11.06 4.26
N ILE A 250 -11.82 10.26 3.75
CA ILE A 250 -12.00 8.79 3.67
C ILE A 250 -11.55 8.05 4.94
N SER A 251 -11.00 8.77 5.92
CA SER A 251 -10.44 8.13 7.13
C SER A 251 -11.47 7.33 7.92
N ASP A 252 -12.74 7.73 7.94
CA ASP A 252 -13.82 7.01 8.60
C ASP A 252 -14.04 5.61 8.00
N GLU A 253 -13.73 5.44 6.72
CA GLU A 253 -13.97 4.19 6.00
C GLU A 253 -12.77 3.24 6.02
N ILE A 254 -11.54 3.79 5.95
CA ILE A 254 -10.33 3.00 5.70
C ILE A 254 -9.33 2.98 6.86
N ASP A 255 -9.49 3.85 7.87
CA ASP A 255 -8.53 3.96 8.96
C ASP A 255 -9.01 3.26 10.23
N SER A 256 -8.58 2.01 10.43
CA SER A 256 -8.88 1.24 11.64
C SER A 256 -8.29 1.84 12.93
N TYR A 257 -7.35 2.78 12.79
CA TYR A 257 -6.65 3.45 13.90
C TYR A 257 -6.90 4.95 13.92
N ARG A 258 -8.11 5.36 13.53
CA ARG A 258 -8.54 6.77 13.53
C ARG A 258 -8.39 7.39 14.93
N MET A 259 -7.89 8.62 14.95
CA MET A 259 -7.72 9.37 16.20
C MET A 259 -9.08 9.96 16.63
N PRO A 260 -9.37 9.99 17.95
CA PRO A 260 -10.63 10.57 18.47
C PRO A 260 -10.72 12.07 18.27
N ASP A 261 -9.61 12.79 18.35
CA ASP A 261 -9.53 14.23 18.11
C ASP A 261 -9.33 14.51 16.62
N GLU A 262 -10.17 15.37 16.06
CA GLU A 262 -10.14 15.68 14.62
C GLU A 262 -8.88 16.43 14.18
N ASN A 263 -8.30 17.28 15.03
CA ASN A 263 -7.06 17.98 14.70
C ASN A 263 -5.89 16.99 14.66
N ILE A 264 -5.84 16.07 15.61
CA ILE A 264 -4.83 15.00 15.65
C ILE A 264 -5.03 14.04 14.47
N GLN A 265 -6.28 13.74 14.11
CA GLN A 265 -6.55 12.92 12.91
C GLN A 265 -6.07 13.63 11.62
N LYS A 266 -6.25 14.93 11.52
CA LYS A 266 -5.75 15.71 10.40
C LYS A 266 -4.22 15.69 10.35
N GLU A 267 -3.56 15.93 11.48
CA GLU A 267 -2.09 15.80 11.60
C GLU A 267 -1.60 14.41 11.17
N LYS A 268 -2.31 13.36 11.59
CA LYS A 268 -2.01 11.98 11.14
C LYS A 268 -2.07 11.83 9.63
N THR A 269 -3.09 12.40 8.97
CA THR A 269 -3.19 12.33 7.51
C THR A 269 -2.10 13.14 6.82
N GLU A 270 -1.67 14.26 7.38
CA GLU A 270 -0.52 15.05 6.87
C GLU A 270 0.77 14.26 6.94
N ILE A 271 1.02 13.53 8.04
CA ILE A 271 2.16 12.64 8.20
C ILE A 271 2.14 11.51 7.16
N ILE A 272 0.98 10.87 6.96
CA ILE A 272 0.82 9.81 5.96
C ILE A 272 1.18 10.33 4.56
N ILE A 273 0.68 11.50 4.17
CA ILE A 273 0.97 12.10 2.87
C ILE A 273 2.45 12.48 2.77
N SER A 274 3.05 13.00 3.84
CA SER A 274 4.49 13.30 3.88
C SER A 274 5.33 12.05 3.63
N ILE A 275 4.98 10.92 4.27
CA ILE A 275 5.66 9.62 4.08
C ILE A 275 5.52 9.15 2.63
N ILE A 276 4.30 9.16 2.09
CA ILE A 276 4.03 8.74 0.71
C ILE A 276 4.85 9.56 -0.29
N ASN A 277 4.91 10.88 -0.09
CA ASN A 277 5.62 11.79 -0.99
C ASN A 277 7.14 11.67 -0.86
N SER A 278 7.67 11.61 0.36
CA SER A 278 9.12 11.48 0.61
C SER A 278 9.69 10.19 0.02
N ASP A 279 8.92 9.12 0.08
CA ASP A 279 9.36 7.81 -0.38
C ASP A 279 9.08 7.57 -1.87
N HIS A 280 8.39 8.48 -2.55
CA HIS A 280 7.94 8.27 -3.93
C HIS A 280 7.29 6.90 -4.11
N LEU A 281 6.25 6.63 -3.29
CA LEU A 281 5.64 5.30 -3.16
C LEU A 281 4.99 4.82 -4.46
N TYR A 282 4.41 5.74 -5.25
CA TYR A 282 3.74 5.44 -6.52
C TYR A 282 4.67 5.68 -7.73
N PRO A 283 4.39 5.01 -8.88
CA PRO A 283 5.16 5.17 -10.11
C PRO A 283 5.08 6.55 -10.74
#